data_a6c908e0e5c8488579ec57f8c2c301cf
#
_entry.id   a6c908e0e5c8488579ec57f8c2c301cf
#
_cell.length_a   1.000
_cell.length_b   1.000
_cell.length_c   1.000
_cell.angle_alpha   90.00
_cell.angle_beta   90.00
_cell.angle_gamma   90.00
#
_symmetry.space_group_name_H-M   'P 1'
#
loop_
_entity.id
_entity.type
_entity.pdbx_description
1 polymer ?
#
loop_
_entity_poly.entity_id
_entity_poly.type
_entity_poly.pdbx_seq_one_letter_code
_entity_poly.pdbx_strand_id
1 'polypeptide(L)'
;MKKKIRIISLFVAFTLCLCGLFGCNKKSEEAEGMVTVRLNEVVRSVFYAPQYVALSKGYFEEEGLKIDLVNANGADKVTAALLSGDVQIGLQGPEPTIYLYKNNRTNYLIIFAQLTRTDGIFIFGR
;
A
#
# COMPACT_ATOMS: atom_id res chain seq x y z
N MET A 1 -32.92 1.85 -49.20
CA MET A 1 -32.27 0.99 -48.21
C MET A 1 -30.97 1.57 -47.63
N LYS A 2 -30.09 2.19 -48.40
CA LYS A 2 -28.77 2.71 -47.90
C LYS A 2 -28.87 3.87 -46.88
N LYS A 3 -29.90 4.73 -46.91
CA LYS A 3 -30.10 5.82 -45.95
C LYS A 3 -30.51 5.32 -44.55
N LYS A 4 -31.35 4.29 -44.47
CA LYS A 4 -31.79 3.69 -43.19
C LYS A 4 -30.65 2.98 -42.45
N ILE A 5 -29.75 2.32 -43.18
CA ILE A 5 -28.57 1.64 -42.61
C ILE A 5 -27.60 2.65 -42.02
N ARG A 6 -27.38 3.82 -42.65
CA ARG A 6 -26.50 4.86 -42.11
C ARG A 6 -27.04 5.49 -40.82
N ILE A 7 -28.35 5.65 -40.68
CA ILE A 7 -28.97 6.20 -39.47
C ILE A 7 -28.87 5.21 -38.33
N ILE A 8 -29.06 3.92 -38.58
CA ILE A 8 -28.91 2.85 -37.57
C ILE A 8 -27.44 2.73 -37.11
N SER A 9 -26.49 2.83 -38.05
CA SER A 9 -25.04 2.80 -37.70
C SER A 9 -24.62 4.00 -36.84
N LEU A 10 -25.14 5.18 -37.07
CA LEU A 10 -24.88 6.38 -36.25
C LEU A 10 -25.49 6.26 -34.85
N PHE A 11 -26.69 5.66 -34.74
CA PHE A 11 -27.33 5.43 -33.43
C PHE A 11 -26.57 4.42 -32.60
N VAL A 12 -26.08 3.33 -33.18
CA VAL A 12 -25.26 2.31 -32.47
C VAL A 12 -23.90 2.88 -32.02
N ALA A 13 -23.25 3.70 -32.86
CA ALA A 13 -21.99 4.35 -32.48
C ALA A 13 -22.19 5.36 -31.34
N PHE A 14 -23.32 6.11 -31.33
CA PHE A 14 -23.63 7.05 -30.26
C PHE A 14 -23.95 6.35 -28.93
N THR A 15 -24.64 5.20 -28.97
CA THR A 15 -24.94 4.40 -27.76
C THR A 15 -23.68 3.77 -27.16
N LEU A 16 -22.73 3.31 -27.99
CA LEU A 16 -21.44 2.80 -27.50
C LEU A 16 -20.56 3.87 -26.85
N CYS A 17 -20.60 5.13 -27.32
CA CYS A 17 -19.88 6.24 -26.69
C CYS A 17 -20.46 6.62 -25.32
N LEU A 18 -21.77 6.49 -25.08
CA LEU A 18 -22.36 6.79 -23.76
C LEU A 18 -22.01 5.75 -22.69
N CYS A 19 -21.79 4.49 -23.05
CA CYS A 19 -21.38 3.45 -22.08
C CYS A 19 -19.94 3.63 -21.57
N GLY A 20 -19.09 4.36 -22.30
CA GLY A 20 -17.71 4.62 -21.89
C GLY A 20 -17.55 5.69 -20.80
N LEU A 21 -18.59 6.47 -20.49
CA LEU A 21 -18.54 7.55 -19.51
C LEU A 21 -18.93 7.12 -18.07
N PHE A 22 -19.45 5.92 -17.89
CA PHE A 22 -19.70 5.34 -16.58
C PHE A 22 -18.54 4.41 -16.15
N GLY A 23 -17.31 4.84 -16.38
CA GLY A 23 -16.16 4.25 -15.71
C GLY A 23 -16.33 4.46 -14.21
N CYS A 24 -16.67 3.38 -13.48
CA CYS A 24 -16.68 3.36 -12.02
C CYS A 24 -15.30 3.80 -11.51
N ASN A 25 -15.17 5.09 -11.24
CA ASN A 25 -14.14 5.60 -10.37
C ASN A 25 -14.51 5.08 -8.97
N LYS A 26 -13.96 3.92 -8.58
CA LYS A 26 -13.94 3.49 -7.18
C LYS A 26 -13.05 4.47 -6.43
N LYS A 27 -13.58 5.66 -6.16
CA LYS A 27 -13.11 6.47 -5.06
C LYS A 27 -13.32 5.60 -3.82
N SER A 28 -12.24 5.11 -3.21
CA SER A 28 -12.30 4.65 -1.83
C SER A 28 -13.01 5.78 -1.07
N GLU A 29 -14.13 5.47 -0.41
CA GLU A 29 -14.74 6.39 0.55
C GLU A 29 -13.67 6.62 1.63
N GLU A 30 -12.93 7.72 1.49
CA GLU A 30 -12.17 8.28 2.59
C GLU A 30 -13.23 8.64 3.63
N ALA A 31 -13.23 7.94 4.75
CA ALA A 31 -14.05 8.31 5.89
C ALA A 31 -13.70 9.77 6.21
N GLU A 32 -14.71 10.65 6.14
CA GLU A 32 -14.51 12.09 6.27
C GLU A 32 -13.68 12.38 7.51
N GLY A 33 -12.46 12.92 7.31
CA GLY A 33 -11.56 13.34 8.38
C GLY A 33 -10.41 12.40 8.72
N MET A 34 -10.31 11.17 8.19
CA MET A 34 -9.17 10.28 8.45
C MET A 34 -8.11 10.35 7.36
N VAL A 35 -6.84 10.32 7.77
CA VAL A 35 -5.69 10.25 6.86
C VAL A 35 -5.39 8.79 6.54
N THR A 36 -5.43 8.41 5.26
CA THR A 36 -5.05 7.06 4.84
C THR A 36 -3.53 6.94 4.76
N VAL A 37 -2.97 5.99 5.50
CA VAL A 37 -1.54 5.65 5.51
C VAL A 37 -1.35 4.24 4.96
N ARG A 38 -0.62 4.12 3.87
CA ARG A 38 -0.22 2.81 3.31
C ARG A 38 1.04 2.32 4.01
N LEU A 39 0.93 1.15 4.64
CA LEU A 39 2.00 0.52 5.40
C LEU A 39 2.30 -0.86 4.81
N ASN A 40 3.55 -1.09 4.42
CA ASN A 40 4.00 -2.42 4.02
C ASN A 40 4.76 -3.11 5.15
N GLU A 41 4.42 -4.36 5.42
CA GLU A 41 5.20 -5.24 6.28
C GLU A 41 5.94 -6.31 5.44
N VAL A 42 7.10 -6.72 5.92
CA VAL A 42 7.94 -7.73 5.24
C VAL A 42 7.22 -9.07 5.12
N VAL A 43 6.57 -9.50 6.19
CA VAL A 43 5.87 -10.79 6.31
C VAL A 43 4.86 -10.72 7.45
N ARG A 44 3.81 -11.54 7.41
CA ARG A 44 2.95 -11.76 8.57
C ARG A 44 3.72 -12.46 9.67
N SER A 45 3.78 -11.87 10.86
CA SER A 45 4.54 -12.44 11.97
C SER A 45 3.90 -12.13 13.31
N VAL A 46 3.95 -13.10 14.22
CA VAL A 46 3.55 -12.93 15.62
C VAL A 46 4.36 -11.85 16.34
N PHE A 47 5.57 -11.56 15.86
CA PHE A 47 6.41 -10.49 16.40
C PHE A 47 5.85 -9.09 16.14
N TYR A 48 4.92 -8.97 15.19
CA TYR A 48 4.23 -7.73 14.89
C TYR A 48 2.87 -7.63 15.59
N ALA A 49 2.62 -8.50 16.59
CA ALA A 49 1.36 -8.52 17.33
C ALA A 49 0.92 -7.15 17.87
N PRO A 50 1.79 -6.27 18.38
CA PRO A 50 1.36 -4.93 18.81
C PRO A 50 0.68 -4.12 17.70
N GLN A 51 1.20 -4.19 16.46
CA GLN A 51 0.60 -3.54 15.29
C GLN A 51 -0.79 -4.14 14.98
N TYR A 52 -0.91 -5.47 15.01
CA TYR A 52 -2.19 -6.13 14.72
C TYR A 52 -3.23 -5.88 15.81
N VAL A 53 -2.81 -5.78 17.06
CA VAL A 53 -3.70 -5.38 18.15
C VAL A 53 -4.17 -3.94 17.95
N ALA A 54 -3.29 -3.02 17.61
CA ALA A 54 -3.67 -1.63 17.35
C ALA A 54 -4.69 -1.54 16.21
N LEU A 55 -4.47 -2.27 15.10
CA LEU A 55 -5.42 -2.35 13.99
C LEU A 55 -6.78 -2.95 14.43
N SER A 56 -6.75 -4.07 15.15
CA SER A 56 -7.98 -4.78 15.54
C SER A 56 -8.81 -4.05 16.60
N LYS A 57 -8.16 -3.19 17.38
CA LYS A 57 -8.81 -2.39 18.44
C LYS A 57 -9.22 -0.99 17.99
N GLY A 58 -8.88 -0.60 16.77
CA GLY A 58 -9.23 0.72 16.25
C GLY A 58 -8.34 1.86 16.78
N TYR A 59 -7.18 1.57 17.35
CA TYR A 59 -6.32 2.61 17.93
C TYR A 59 -5.77 3.59 16.90
N PHE A 60 -5.60 3.16 15.65
CA PHE A 60 -5.22 4.05 14.57
C PHE A 60 -6.37 4.97 14.17
N GLU A 61 -7.58 4.44 14.15
CA GLU A 61 -8.80 5.20 13.84
C GLU A 61 -9.07 6.25 14.92
N GLU A 62 -8.82 5.95 16.19
CA GLU A 62 -8.91 6.91 17.31
C GLU A 62 -7.96 8.11 17.11
N GLU A 63 -6.81 7.89 16.44
CA GLU A 63 -5.85 8.93 16.08
C GLU A 63 -6.11 9.56 14.70
N GLY A 64 -7.26 9.26 14.08
CA GLY A 64 -7.64 9.80 12.77
C GLY A 64 -6.87 9.19 11.60
N LEU A 65 -6.31 7.98 11.77
CA LEU A 65 -5.55 7.27 10.76
C LEU A 65 -6.30 6.04 10.26
N LYS A 66 -6.36 5.88 8.96
CA LYS A 66 -6.80 4.65 8.30
C LYS A 66 -5.58 3.93 7.74
N ILE A 67 -5.23 2.79 8.30
CA ILE A 67 -4.06 2.01 7.85
C ILE A 67 -4.46 1.04 6.74
N ASP A 68 -3.82 1.17 5.59
CA ASP A 68 -3.86 0.20 4.50
C ASP A 68 -2.62 -0.68 4.60
N LEU A 69 -2.79 -1.86 5.26
CA LEU A 69 -1.70 -2.77 5.57
C LEU A 69 -1.53 -3.82 4.48
N VAL A 70 -0.37 -3.84 3.84
CA VAL A 70 0.01 -4.79 2.79
C VAL A 70 1.18 -5.66 3.24
N ASN A 71 1.06 -6.96 3.05
CA ASN A 71 2.18 -7.88 3.19
C ASN A 71 2.99 -7.91 1.88
N ALA A 72 4.19 -7.37 1.90
CA ALA A 72 5.04 -7.27 0.70
C ALA A 72 5.77 -8.59 0.36
N ASN A 73 5.87 -9.53 1.31
CA ASN A 73 6.62 -10.78 1.15
C ASN A 73 8.09 -10.56 0.73
N GLY A 74 8.79 -9.67 1.43
CA GLY A 74 10.21 -9.40 1.24
C GLY A 74 10.62 -7.97 1.62
N ALA A 75 11.77 -7.82 2.27
CA ALA A 75 12.30 -6.51 2.67
C ALA A 75 12.74 -5.67 1.48
N ASP A 76 13.19 -6.31 0.41
CA ASP A 76 13.49 -5.68 -0.88
C ASP A 76 12.26 -5.00 -1.49
N LYS A 77 11.10 -5.65 -1.42
CA LYS A 77 9.83 -5.13 -1.93
C LYS A 77 9.30 -3.97 -1.07
N VAL A 78 9.41 -4.09 0.28
CA VAL A 78 9.09 -2.97 1.18
C VAL A 78 9.96 -1.77 0.86
N THR A 79 11.27 -1.98 0.71
CA THR A 79 12.23 -0.94 0.37
C THR A 79 11.91 -0.28 -0.98
N ALA A 80 11.61 -1.09 -2.01
CA ALA A 80 11.24 -0.57 -3.33
C ALA A 80 9.97 0.29 -3.27
N ALA A 81 8.94 -0.16 -2.57
CA ALA A 81 7.68 0.56 -2.42
C ALA A 81 7.84 1.89 -1.66
N LEU A 82 8.73 1.94 -0.66
CA LEU A 82 9.08 3.18 0.05
C LEU A 82 9.83 4.16 -0.87
N LEU A 83 10.80 3.67 -1.63
CA LEU A 83 11.60 4.51 -2.53
C LEU A 83 10.80 5.04 -3.73
N SER A 84 9.81 4.29 -4.20
CA SER A 84 8.88 4.74 -5.25
C SER A 84 7.81 5.71 -4.75
N GLY A 85 7.58 5.77 -3.43
CA GLY A 85 6.49 6.55 -2.83
C GLY A 85 5.13 5.84 -2.85
N ASP A 86 5.09 4.55 -3.24
CA ASP A 86 3.86 3.76 -3.24
C ASP A 86 3.32 3.55 -1.83
N VAL A 87 4.18 3.54 -0.83
CA VAL A 87 3.82 3.47 0.59
C VAL A 87 4.56 4.52 1.40
N GLN A 88 3.95 4.95 2.49
CA GLN A 88 4.52 5.96 3.38
C GLN A 88 5.34 5.32 4.50
N ILE A 89 4.96 4.12 4.95
CA ILE A 89 5.60 3.43 6.08
C ILE A 89 5.94 2.00 5.68
N GLY A 90 7.13 1.55 6.10
CA GLY A 90 7.59 0.17 5.96
C GLY A 90 7.98 -0.43 7.29
N LEU A 91 7.44 -1.59 7.63
CA LEU A 91 7.86 -2.38 8.78
C LEU A 91 8.85 -3.45 8.30
N GLN A 92 10.13 -3.21 8.56
CA GLN A 92 11.25 -4.05 8.13
C GLN A 92 12.46 -3.90 9.06
N GLY A 93 13.46 -4.74 8.89
CA GLY A 93 14.76 -4.59 9.57
C GLY A 93 15.50 -3.31 9.11
N PRO A 94 16.55 -2.90 9.83
CA PRO A 94 17.33 -1.70 9.52
C PRO A 94 18.30 -1.88 8.33
N GLU A 95 18.57 -3.11 7.91
CA GLU A 95 19.60 -3.46 6.95
C GLU A 95 19.47 -2.72 5.60
N PRO A 96 18.27 -2.65 4.98
CA PRO A 96 18.12 -1.94 3.72
C PRO A 96 18.47 -0.45 3.83
N THR A 97 18.13 0.19 4.96
CA THR A 97 18.47 1.59 5.23
C THR A 97 19.98 1.80 5.28
N ILE A 98 20.69 0.89 5.95
CA ILE A 98 22.16 0.91 6.06
C ILE A 98 22.79 0.76 4.68
N TYR A 99 22.30 -0.17 3.85
CA TYR A 99 22.80 -0.40 2.50
C TYR A 99 22.59 0.83 1.59
N LEU A 100 21.41 1.45 1.63
CA LEU A 100 21.11 2.64 0.85
C LEU A 100 22.02 3.80 1.23
N TYR A 101 22.20 4.05 2.51
CA TYR A 101 23.06 5.10 3.03
C TYR A 101 24.54 4.87 2.64
N LYS A 102 25.03 3.64 2.82
CA LYS A 102 26.42 3.27 2.52
C LYS A 102 26.77 3.38 1.04
N ASN A 103 25.80 3.21 0.15
CA ASN A 103 25.96 3.35 -1.27
C ASN A 103 25.77 4.80 -1.79
N ASN A 104 25.84 5.79 -0.90
CA ASN A 104 25.70 7.22 -1.20
C ASN A 104 24.44 7.56 -2.02
N ARG A 105 23.36 6.85 -1.76
CA ARG A 105 22.06 7.17 -2.39
C ARG A 105 21.56 8.47 -1.77
N THR A 106 21.20 9.42 -2.60
CA THR A 106 20.58 10.68 -2.16
C THR A 106 19.18 10.48 -1.60
N ASN A 107 18.49 9.42 -2.04
CA ASN A 107 17.19 8.99 -1.53
C ASN A 107 17.40 7.73 -0.67
N TYR A 108 17.31 7.86 0.64
CA TYR A 108 17.45 6.78 1.61
C TYR A 108 16.32 6.82 2.62
N LEU A 109 16.09 5.69 3.26
CA LEU A 109 15.02 5.53 4.25
C LEU A 109 15.46 6.06 5.61
N ILE A 110 14.50 6.59 6.37
CA ILE A 110 14.71 7.07 7.73
C ILE A 110 13.98 6.14 8.70
N ILE A 111 14.72 5.61 9.68
CA ILE A 111 14.14 4.82 10.77
C ILE A 111 13.63 5.81 11.81
N PHE A 112 12.32 5.77 12.10
CA PHE A 112 11.69 6.69 13.06
C PHE A 112 11.13 5.99 14.30
N ALA A 113 10.93 4.66 14.27
CA ALA A 113 10.38 3.91 15.39
C ALA A 113 10.89 2.46 15.39
N GLN A 114 10.87 1.84 16.55
CA GLN A 114 11.17 0.43 16.76
C GLN A 114 9.96 -0.25 17.38
N LEU A 115 9.37 -1.21 16.66
CA LEU A 115 8.19 -1.94 17.12
C LEU A 115 8.56 -3.08 18.09
N THR A 116 9.66 -3.78 17.82
CA THR A 116 10.12 -4.94 18.60
C THR A 116 11.48 -4.67 19.23
N ARG A 117 11.65 -5.03 20.50
CA ARG A 117 12.92 -4.85 21.24
C ARG A 117 13.82 -6.08 21.18
N THR A 118 13.26 -7.25 20.89
CA THR A 118 13.97 -8.52 20.81
C THR A 118 13.64 -9.20 19.49
N ASP A 119 14.64 -9.85 18.91
CA ASP A 119 14.45 -10.66 17.72
C ASP A 119 14.00 -12.08 18.14
N GLY A 120 13.10 -12.66 17.34
CA GLY A 120 12.63 -14.03 17.50
C GLY A 120 13.43 -15.06 16.70
N ILE A 121 14.60 -14.69 16.21
CA ILE A 121 15.48 -15.61 15.47
C ILE A 121 16.30 -16.45 16.47
N PHE A 122 16.24 -17.75 16.27
CA PHE A 122 17.00 -18.72 17.07
C PHE A 122 17.92 -19.51 16.14
N ILE A 123 19.15 -19.73 16.58
CA ILE A 123 20.11 -20.60 15.90
C ILE A 123 20.07 -21.96 16.59
N PHE A 124 19.73 -22.99 15.83
CA PHE A 124 19.75 -24.37 16.31
C PHE A 124 20.95 -25.10 15.75
N GLY A 125 21.68 -25.83 16.63
CA GLY A 125 22.74 -26.72 16.25
C GLY A 125 22.33 -28.20 16.42
N ARG A 126 23.06 -29.12 15.79
CA ARG A 126 22.97 -30.56 16.05
C ARG A 126 23.89 -30.91 17.21
#